data_34bc7fbf7da8326a22ecdb17376c248c
#
_entry.id   34bc7fbf7da8326a22ecdb17376c248c
#
_cell.length_a   1.000
_cell.length_b   1.000
_cell.length_c   1.000
_cell.angle_alpha   90.00
_cell.angle_beta   90.00
_cell.angle_gamma   90.00
#
_symmetry.space_group_name_H-M   'P 1'
#
loop_
_entity.id
_entity.type
_entity.pdbx_description
1 polymer ?
#
loop_
_entity_poly.entity_id
_entity_poly.type
_entity_poly.pdbx_seq_one_letter_code
_entity_poly.pdbx_strand_id
1 'polypeptide(L)'
;MGDTTKSKAHVLADVCSRFASGALDDASQILRKQYPFVPFENAGRKWTPLQALSIFVRDGFSDRYSGLPLVFPGTLRIISLRLPVDFPFHRNWKTDECHFAYWELAPTIDHVIPVSRGGTDDETNWVTTSMVKNAAKANFRLEEIGWSLLPEITGAGWDGLTSYFLDEVARTPDLLSDASIRKWANALQAITVP
;
A
#
# COMPACT_ATOMS: atom_id res chain seq x y z
N MET A 1 -30.23 -19.02 13.62
CA MET A 1 -29.33 -20.17 13.44
C MET A 1 -28.03 -19.63 12.87
N GLY A 2 -27.03 -19.45 13.73
CA GLY A 2 -25.72 -18.94 13.29
C GLY A 2 -25.03 -19.96 12.42
N ASP A 3 -24.69 -19.54 11.21
CA ASP A 3 -23.84 -20.29 10.30
C ASP A 3 -22.43 -20.33 10.92
N THR A 4 -22.14 -21.39 11.67
CA THR A 4 -20.81 -21.64 12.24
C THR A 4 -19.88 -22.08 11.12
N THR A 5 -19.43 -21.12 10.32
CA THR A 5 -18.40 -21.37 9.31
C THR A 5 -17.18 -21.96 10.01
N LYS A 6 -16.88 -23.20 9.71
CA LYS A 6 -15.77 -23.97 10.29
C LYS A 6 -14.46 -23.22 10.05
N SER A 7 -13.62 -23.05 11.08
CA SER A 7 -12.33 -22.35 10.91
C SER A 7 -11.45 -23.11 9.90
N LYS A 8 -10.63 -22.36 9.17
CA LYS A 8 -9.68 -22.92 8.17
C LYS A 8 -8.77 -24.01 8.77
N ALA A 9 -8.36 -23.84 10.04
CA ALA A 9 -7.58 -24.84 10.76
C ALA A 9 -8.35 -26.16 10.96
N HIS A 10 -9.64 -26.08 11.28
CA HIS A 10 -10.47 -27.27 11.41
C HIS A 10 -10.74 -27.97 10.07
N VAL A 11 -10.83 -27.21 8.97
CA VAL A 11 -10.88 -27.82 7.63
C VAL A 11 -9.62 -28.64 7.35
N LEU A 12 -8.44 -28.09 7.68
CA LEU A 12 -7.17 -28.81 7.52
C LEU A 12 -7.08 -30.03 8.45
N ALA A 13 -7.62 -29.97 9.66
CA ALA A 13 -7.69 -31.11 10.56
C ALA A 13 -8.55 -32.26 9.96
N ASP A 14 -9.67 -31.93 9.32
CA ASP A 14 -10.48 -32.93 8.60
C ASP A 14 -9.69 -33.56 7.44
N VAL A 15 -8.96 -32.76 6.68
CA VAL A 15 -8.08 -33.24 5.60
C VAL A 15 -7.04 -34.21 6.15
N CYS A 16 -6.36 -33.89 7.25
CA CYS A 16 -5.40 -34.78 7.90
C CYS A 16 -6.04 -36.06 8.39
N SER A 17 -7.26 -36.01 8.92
CA SER A 17 -7.99 -37.22 9.32
C SER A 17 -8.27 -38.13 8.12
N ARG A 18 -8.57 -37.61 6.93
CA ARG A 18 -8.73 -38.39 5.70
C ARG A 18 -7.41 -39.04 5.25
N PHE A 19 -6.29 -38.33 5.39
CA PHE A 19 -4.97 -38.90 5.12
C PHE A 19 -4.69 -40.14 6.00
N ALA A 20 -5.00 -40.05 7.29
CA ALA A 20 -4.80 -41.15 8.22
C ALA A 20 -5.60 -42.43 7.85
N SER A 21 -6.74 -42.25 7.16
CA SER A 21 -7.56 -43.36 6.65
C SER A 21 -7.26 -43.74 5.18
N GLY A 22 -6.26 -43.14 4.55
CA GLY A 22 -5.92 -43.38 3.14
C GLY A 22 -6.89 -42.77 2.12
N ALA A 23 -7.87 -41.94 2.55
CA ALA A 23 -8.93 -41.40 1.70
C ALA A 23 -8.49 -40.09 1.04
N LEU A 24 -7.54 -40.11 0.12
CA LEU A 24 -6.94 -38.95 -0.54
C LEU A 24 -7.95 -38.19 -1.38
N ASP A 25 -8.87 -38.86 -2.07
CA ASP A 25 -9.89 -38.22 -2.90
C ASP A 25 -10.87 -37.38 -2.05
N ASP A 26 -11.30 -37.92 -0.90
CA ASP A 26 -12.16 -37.23 0.04
C ASP A 26 -11.44 -35.97 0.61
N ALA A 27 -10.17 -36.12 0.98
CA ALA A 27 -9.35 -35.02 1.45
C ALA A 27 -9.27 -33.87 0.40
N SER A 28 -9.05 -34.24 -0.86
CA SER A 28 -9.02 -33.29 -1.99
C SER A 28 -10.38 -32.59 -2.19
N GLN A 29 -11.48 -33.32 -2.09
CA GLN A 29 -12.83 -32.75 -2.19
C GLN A 29 -13.11 -31.76 -1.04
N ILE A 30 -12.70 -32.06 0.18
CA ILE A 30 -12.83 -31.15 1.33
C ILE A 30 -12.10 -29.83 1.05
N LEU A 31 -10.84 -29.88 0.58
CA LEU A 31 -10.08 -28.68 0.25
C LEU A 31 -10.74 -27.87 -0.85
N ARG A 32 -11.11 -28.50 -1.96
CA ARG A 32 -11.74 -27.82 -3.10
C ARG A 32 -13.05 -27.12 -2.71
N LYS A 33 -13.82 -27.70 -1.79
CA LYS A 33 -15.12 -27.17 -1.38
C LYS A 33 -15.02 -26.14 -0.27
N GLN A 34 -14.16 -26.33 0.73
CA GLN A 34 -14.17 -25.55 1.97
C GLN A 34 -12.98 -24.60 2.10
N TYR A 35 -11.86 -24.88 1.42
CA TYR A 35 -10.68 -24.03 1.42
C TYR A 35 -9.90 -24.15 0.10
N PRO A 36 -10.50 -23.73 -1.02
CA PRO A 36 -9.90 -23.94 -2.34
C PRO A 36 -8.63 -23.12 -2.54
N PHE A 37 -7.67 -23.70 -3.25
CA PHE A 37 -6.60 -22.92 -3.87
C PHE A 37 -7.17 -22.20 -5.10
N VAL A 38 -7.11 -20.88 -5.07
CA VAL A 38 -7.49 -20.04 -6.22
C VAL A 38 -6.21 -19.43 -6.77
N PRO A 39 -5.67 -19.94 -7.88
CA PRO A 39 -4.53 -19.30 -8.55
C PRO A 39 -4.96 -17.95 -9.09
N PHE A 40 -4.07 -16.97 -9.03
CA PHE A 40 -4.26 -15.70 -9.72
C PHE A 40 -3.06 -15.44 -10.63
N GLU A 41 -3.31 -14.83 -11.77
CA GLU A 41 -2.24 -14.37 -12.64
C GLU A 41 -1.55 -13.17 -11.98
N ASN A 42 -0.25 -13.26 -11.81
CA ASN A 42 0.56 -12.17 -11.28
C ASN A 42 0.78 -11.14 -12.40
N ALA A 43 -0.24 -10.36 -12.72
CA ALA A 43 -0.10 -9.17 -13.53
C ALA A 43 0.77 -8.19 -12.73
N GLY A 44 1.98 -7.92 -13.21
CA GLY A 44 2.90 -7.00 -12.54
C GLY A 44 2.23 -5.65 -12.33
N ARG A 45 1.94 -5.32 -11.07
CA ARG A 45 1.32 -4.08 -10.67
C ARG A 45 2.27 -2.94 -10.97
N LYS A 46 1.91 -2.06 -11.89
CA LYS A 46 2.75 -0.92 -12.27
C LYS A 46 1.86 0.31 -12.37
N TRP A 47 2.05 1.24 -11.48
CA TRP A 47 1.54 2.60 -11.62
C TRP A 47 2.67 3.57 -11.89
N THR A 48 2.37 4.58 -12.66
CA THR A 48 3.29 5.70 -12.89
C THR A 48 3.34 6.61 -11.66
N PRO A 49 4.39 7.42 -11.48
CA PRO A 49 4.42 8.43 -10.43
C PRO A 49 3.23 9.38 -10.48
N LEU A 50 2.74 9.71 -11.67
CA LEU A 50 1.58 10.57 -11.87
C LEU A 50 0.30 9.91 -11.35
N GLN A 51 0.04 8.64 -11.71
CA GLN A 51 -1.11 7.90 -11.19
C GLN A 51 -1.06 7.78 -9.67
N ALA A 52 0.11 7.44 -9.11
CA ALA A 52 0.26 7.38 -7.65
C ALA A 52 -0.04 8.72 -6.99
N LEU A 53 0.50 9.80 -7.54
CA LEU A 53 0.29 11.14 -7.00
C LEU A 53 -1.17 11.59 -7.11
N SER A 54 -1.88 11.25 -8.19
CA SER A 54 -3.32 11.54 -8.34
C SER A 54 -4.13 10.91 -7.20
N ILE A 55 -3.82 9.65 -6.84
CA ILE A 55 -4.48 8.97 -5.71
C ILE A 55 -4.10 9.63 -4.38
N PHE A 56 -2.83 9.97 -4.16
CA PHE A 56 -2.39 10.64 -2.93
C PHE A 56 -3.06 12.01 -2.73
N VAL A 57 -3.19 12.78 -3.80
CA VAL A 57 -3.89 14.08 -3.79
C VAL A 57 -5.40 13.88 -3.55
N ARG A 58 -6.04 12.95 -4.25
CA ARG A 58 -7.46 12.61 -4.04
C ARG A 58 -7.75 12.28 -2.58
N ASP A 59 -6.87 11.51 -1.94
CA ASP A 59 -7.02 11.06 -0.56
C ASP A 59 -6.44 12.06 0.47
N GLY A 60 -6.03 13.28 0.04
CA GLY A 60 -5.52 14.36 0.90
C GLY A 60 -4.24 13.97 1.65
N PHE A 61 -3.35 13.17 1.04
CA PHE A 61 -2.16 12.63 1.69
C PHE A 61 -2.46 12.00 3.04
N SER A 62 -3.56 11.27 3.14
CA SER A 62 -3.99 10.58 4.37
C SER A 62 -4.05 9.08 4.15
N ASP A 63 -3.65 8.33 5.16
CA ASP A 63 -3.78 6.88 5.18
C ASP A 63 -5.26 6.51 5.32
N ARG A 64 -5.85 5.88 4.31
CA ARG A 64 -7.28 5.57 4.23
C ARG A 64 -7.73 4.46 5.20
N TYR A 65 -6.80 3.83 5.90
CA TYR A 65 -7.09 2.83 6.93
C TYR A 65 -6.93 3.35 8.35
N SER A 66 -6.16 4.42 8.58
CA SER A 66 -5.92 4.96 9.91
C SER A 66 -6.27 6.45 10.06
N GLY A 67 -6.43 7.18 8.97
CA GLY A 67 -6.64 8.63 8.97
C GLY A 67 -5.38 9.44 9.29
N LEU A 68 -4.24 8.81 9.46
CA LEU A 68 -2.98 9.51 9.78
C LEU A 68 -2.44 10.25 8.55
N PRO A 69 -1.89 11.47 8.74
CA PRO A 69 -1.28 12.23 7.67
C PRO A 69 -0.01 11.54 7.14
N LEU A 70 0.17 11.56 5.83
CA LEU A 70 1.34 11.04 5.13
C LEU A 70 2.13 12.18 4.50
N VAL A 71 3.41 11.95 4.21
CA VAL A 71 4.32 12.97 3.70
C VAL A 71 4.75 12.63 2.28
N PHE A 72 4.68 13.60 1.39
CA PHE A 72 5.07 13.48 0.00
C PHE A 72 6.49 12.89 -0.14
N PRO A 73 6.70 11.89 -0.99
CA PRO A 73 7.99 11.19 -1.06
C PRO A 73 9.16 12.09 -1.47
N GLY A 74 8.90 13.12 -2.27
CA GLY A 74 9.89 14.12 -2.64
C GLY A 74 10.39 14.92 -1.44
N THR A 75 9.50 15.27 -0.52
CA THR A 75 9.85 15.99 0.73
C THR A 75 10.68 15.11 1.65
N LEU A 76 10.32 13.85 1.85
CA LEU A 76 11.15 12.90 2.62
C LEU A 76 12.55 12.79 2.03
N ARG A 77 12.67 12.81 0.69
CA ARG A 77 13.98 12.75 0.03
C ARG A 77 14.80 14.01 0.26
N ILE A 78 14.20 15.20 0.24
CA ILE A 78 14.88 16.46 0.57
C ILE A 78 15.42 16.41 2.01
N ILE A 79 14.62 15.95 2.97
CA ILE A 79 15.05 15.80 4.36
C ILE A 79 16.29 14.89 4.45
N SER A 80 16.29 13.76 3.75
CA SER A 80 17.44 12.85 3.75
C SER A 80 18.71 13.46 3.13
N LEU A 81 18.56 14.30 2.11
CA LEU A 81 19.70 14.98 1.50
C LEU A 81 20.29 16.05 2.42
N ARG A 82 19.45 16.70 3.23
CA ARG A 82 19.86 17.74 4.18
C ARG A 82 20.41 17.17 5.47
N LEU A 83 19.88 16.02 5.92
CA LEU A 83 20.20 15.38 7.20
C LEU A 83 20.52 13.89 6.98
N PRO A 84 21.61 13.56 6.24
CA PRO A 84 21.86 12.17 5.83
C PRO A 84 22.23 11.24 7.00
N VAL A 85 22.66 11.78 8.14
CA VAL A 85 22.96 11.01 9.35
C VAL A 85 21.71 10.79 10.21
N ASP A 86 20.90 11.84 10.41
CA ASP A 86 19.72 11.80 11.27
C ASP A 86 18.48 11.25 10.55
N PHE A 87 18.45 11.35 9.21
CA PHE A 87 17.36 10.88 8.37
C PHE A 87 17.89 10.12 7.15
N PRO A 88 18.57 8.97 7.37
CA PRO A 88 19.20 8.21 6.29
C PRO A 88 18.16 7.65 5.31
N PHE A 89 18.59 7.52 4.05
CA PHE A 89 17.80 6.93 2.96
C PHE A 89 18.58 5.81 2.29
N HIS A 90 17.93 4.67 2.14
CA HIS A 90 18.39 3.59 1.28
C HIS A 90 17.39 3.30 0.18
N ARG A 91 17.84 3.16 -1.07
CA ARG A 91 16.96 3.03 -2.26
C ARG A 91 15.98 1.85 -2.18
N ASN A 92 16.33 0.78 -1.47
CA ASN A 92 15.50 -0.42 -1.27
C ASN A 92 14.83 -0.42 0.10
N TRP A 93 14.84 0.71 0.80
CA TRP A 93 14.24 0.89 2.12
C TRP A 93 14.62 -0.20 3.15
N LYS A 94 15.89 -0.59 3.16
CA LYS A 94 16.39 -1.51 4.19
C LYS A 94 16.19 -0.89 5.57
N THR A 95 15.62 -1.65 6.49
CA THR A 95 15.21 -1.16 7.81
C THR A 95 16.35 -0.76 8.72
N ASP A 96 17.56 -1.25 8.48
CA ASP A 96 18.78 -0.94 9.18
C ASP A 96 19.60 0.21 8.56
N GLU A 97 19.23 0.64 7.34
CA GLU A 97 19.93 1.68 6.58
C GLU A 97 19.03 2.85 6.17
N CYS A 98 17.76 2.83 6.55
CA CYS A 98 16.77 3.82 6.15
C CYS A 98 15.95 4.28 7.34
N HIS A 99 15.74 5.59 7.49
CA HIS A 99 14.90 6.11 8.56
C HIS A 99 13.49 5.55 8.47
N PHE A 100 12.92 5.12 9.60
CA PHE A 100 11.65 4.39 9.63
C PHE A 100 10.46 5.21 9.13
N ALA A 101 10.56 6.53 9.09
CA ALA A 101 9.57 7.42 8.49
C ALA A 101 9.24 7.07 7.02
N TYR A 102 10.15 6.45 6.28
CA TYR A 102 9.87 5.96 4.93
C TYR A 102 8.84 4.82 4.92
N TRP A 103 8.73 4.06 5.99
CA TRP A 103 7.74 3.02 6.16
C TRP A 103 6.43 3.55 6.72
N GLU A 104 6.50 4.49 7.66
CA GLU A 104 5.34 5.03 8.37
C GLU A 104 4.64 6.15 7.60
N LEU A 105 5.40 7.03 6.95
CA LEU A 105 4.89 8.29 6.40
C LEU A 105 4.91 8.37 4.89
N ALA A 106 5.70 7.54 4.18
CA ALA A 106 5.64 7.57 2.72
C ALA A 106 4.34 6.91 2.23
N PRO A 107 3.55 7.63 1.41
CA PRO A 107 2.35 7.08 0.82
C PRO A 107 2.68 6.00 -0.21
N THR A 108 1.87 4.98 -0.24
CA THR A 108 1.84 3.96 -1.28
C THR A 108 0.40 3.71 -1.71
N ILE A 109 0.22 3.11 -2.88
CA ILE A 109 -1.09 2.62 -3.33
C ILE A 109 -1.30 1.22 -2.77
N ASP A 110 -2.48 0.99 -2.21
CA ASP A 110 -2.98 -0.34 -1.90
C ASP A 110 -4.31 -0.60 -2.61
N HIS A 111 -4.62 -1.87 -2.84
CA HIS A 111 -5.91 -2.32 -3.36
C HIS A 111 -6.85 -2.64 -2.21
N VAL A 112 -7.96 -1.92 -2.07
CA VAL A 112 -8.98 -2.16 -1.04
C VAL A 112 -9.37 -3.64 -1.03
N ILE A 113 -9.75 -4.15 -2.21
CA ILE A 113 -9.93 -5.57 -2.45
C ILE A 113 -8.66 -6.08 -3.12
N PRO A 114 -7.89 -6.97 -2.49
CA PRO A 114 -6.67 -7.49 -3.10
C PRO A 114 -6.95 -8.09 -4.49
N VAL A 115 -6.07 -7.81 -5.47
CA VAL A 115 -6.21 -8.38 -6.83
C VAL A 115 -6.24 -9.90 -6.79
N SER A 116 -5.44 -10.52 -5.91
CA SER A 116 -5.47 -11.97 -5.67
C SER A 116 -6.80 -12.51 -5.11
N ARG A 117 -7.71 -11.62 -4.72
CA ARG A 117 -9.02 -11.93 -4.17
C ARG A 117 -10.16 -11.38 -5.04
N GLY A 118 -9.86 -11.06 -6.31
CA GLY A 118 -10.81 -10.62 -7.32
C GLY A 118 -11.02 -9.10 -7.38
N GLY A 119 -10.17 -8.31 -6.73
CA GLY A 119 -10.18 -6.84 -6.88
C GLY A 119 -9.64 -6.40 -8.24
N THR A 120 -10.13 -5.27 -8.74
CA THR A 120 -9.64 -4.64 -9.97
C THR A 120 -8.28 -3.97 -9.74
N ASP A 121 -7.48 -3.84 -10.80
CA ASP A 121 -6.23 -3.08 -10.77
C ASP A 121 -6.44 -1.71 -11.45
N ASP A 122 -7.30 -0.90 -10.86
CA ASP A 122 -7.64 0.44 -11.33
C ASP A 122 -7.95 1.39 -10.15
N GLU A 123 -8.15 2.67 -10.48
CA GLU A 123 -8.33 3.76 -9.51
C GLU A 123 -9.56 3.60 -8.62
N THR A 124 -10.56 2.81 -9.02
CA THR A 124 -11.76 2.56 -8.21
C THR A 124 -11.48 1.67 -7.01
N ASN A 125 -10.42 0.88 -7.09
CA ASN A 125 -9.97 -0.04 -6.05
C ASN A 125 -8.66 0.42 -5.37
N TRP A 126 -8.04 1.50 -5.83
CA TRP A 126 -6.80 2.03 -5.27
C TRP A 126 -7.06 3.06 -4.17
N VAL A 127 -6.28 2.98 -3.10
CA VAL A 127 -6.28 3.94 -1.99
C VAL A 127 -4.87 4.26 -1.51
N THR A 128 -4.75 5.44 -0.93
CA THR A 128 -3.51 5.87 -0.26
C THR A 128 -3.41 5.22 1.11
N THR A 129 -2.26 4.64 1.40
CA THR A 129 -1.91 4.12 2.73
C THR A 129 -0.41 4.22 2.96
N SER A 130 0.07 3.98 4.18
CA SER A 130 1.49 3.84 4.49
C SER A 130 2.02 2.46 4.10
N MET A 131 3.35 2.35 3.92
CA MET A 131 3.98 1.04 3.65
C MET A 131 3.75 0.05 4.80
N VAL A 132 3.78 0.52 6.05
CA VAL A 132 3.50 -0.32 7.23
C VAL A 132 2.09 -0.89 7.16
N LYS A 133 1.08 -0.06 6.87
CA LYS A 133 -0.31 -0.51 6.78
C LYS A 133 -0.55 -1.42 5.59
N ASN A 134 0.02 -1.09 4.44
CA ASN A 134 -0.05 -1.95 3.25
C ASN A 134 0.54 -3.34 3.53
N ALA A 135 1.74 -3.38 4.14
CA ALA A 135 2.37 -4.64 4.51
C ALA A 135 1.54 -5.43 5.55
N ALA A 136 0.98 -4.76 6.54
CA ALA A 136 0.14 -5.39 7.56
C ALA A 136 -1.17 -5.94 6.97
N LYS A 137 -1.79 -5.23 6.03
CA LYS A 137 -3.00 -5.69 5.33
C LYS A 137 -2.71 -6.89 4.42
N ALA A 138 -1.56 -6.90 3.75
CA ALA A 138 -1.20 -7.96 2.80
C ALA A 138 -2.35 -8.29 1.81
N ASN A 139 -2.74 -9.58 1.71
CA ASN A 139 -3.82 -10.06 0.84
C ASN A 139 -5.15 -10.29 1.59
N PHE A 140 -5.31 -9.69 2.77
CA PHE A 140 -6.56 -9.77 3.51
C PHE A 140 -7.57 -8.74 3.00
N ARG A 141 -8.87 -9.10 3.04
CA ARG A 141 -9.96 -8.14 2.94
C ARG A 141 -10.07 -7.38 4.27
N LEU A 142 -10.58 -6.15 4.25
CA LEU A 142 -10.63 -5.32 5.45
C LEU A 142 -11.44 -5.95 6.58
N GLU A 143 -12.59 -6.56 6.24
CA GLU A 143 -13.44 -7.27 7.19
C GLU A 143 -12.75 -8.47 7.85
N GLU A 144 -11.80 -9.13 7.17
CA GLU A 144 -11.07 -10.28 7.72
C GLU A 144 -10.08 -9.87 8.84
N ILE A 145 -9.67 -8.60 8.86
CA ILE A 145 -8.71 -8.05 9.84
C ILE A 145 -9.32 -6.98 10.73
N GLY A 146 -10.66 -6.81 10.67
CA GLY A 146 -11.37 -5.83 11.48
C GLY A 146 -11.07 -4.37 11.12
N TRP A 147 -10.62 -4.10 9.89
CA TRP A 147 -10.39 -2.74 9.41
C TRP A 147 -11.58 -2.24 8.60
N SER A 148 -11.66 -0.92 8.48
CA SER A 148 -12.63 -0.24 7.63
C SER A 148 -11.94 0.80 6.76
N LEU A 149 -12.49 1.04 5.58
CA LEU A 149 -12.05 2.14 4.73
C LEU A 149 -12.64 3.44 5.27
N LEU A 150 -11.77 4.40 5.63
CA LEU A 150 -12.21 5.73 6.03
C LEU A 150 -12.67 6.54 4.80
N PRO A 151 -13.59 7.51 4.96
CA PRO A 151 -14.01 8.37 3.87
C PRO A 151 -12.84 9.20 3.34
N GLU A 152 -12.99 9.70 2.11
CA GLU A 152 -12.04 10.66 1.53
C GLU A 152 -12.00 11.93 2.38
N ILE A 153 -10.79 12.40 2.69
CA ILE A 153 -10.62 13.62 3.46
C ILE A 153 -10.60 14.78 2.46
N THR A 154 -11.79 15.30 2.14
CA THR A 154 -11.91 16.49 1.29
C THR A 154 -11.75 17.76 2.12
N GLY A 155 -10.87 18.67 1.69
CA GLY A 155 -10.71 19.98 2.34
C GLY A 155 -9.80 19.99 3.57
N ALA A 156 -9.05 18.96 3.84
CA ALA A 156 -8.02 18.99 4.88
C ALA A 156 -6.91 19.98 4.48
N GLY A 157 -6.51 20.84 5.41
CA GLY A 157 -5.38 21.75 5.21
C GLY A 157 -4.00 21.07 5.12
N TRP A 158 -3.98 19.73 5.03
CA TRP A 158 -2.77 18.93 4.89
C TRP A 158 -2.54 18.57 3.42
N ASP A 159 -1.42 19.02 2.87
CA ASP A 159 -1.02 18.81 1.48
C ASP A 159 0.12 17.80 1.31
N GLY A 160 0.46 17.05 2.33
CA GLY A 160 1.61 16.14 2.33
C GLY A 160 2.96 16.86 2.32
N LEU A 161 3.03 18.14 2.61
CA LEU A 161 4.19 19.02 2.45
C LEU A 161 4.64 19.18 0.97
N THR A 162 3.71 19.11 0.03
CA THR A 162 3.98 19.35 -1.40
C THR A 162 4.32 20.80 -1.66
N SER A 163 3.64 21.76 -0.99
CA SER A 163 3.96 23.18 -1.09
C SER A 163 5.39 23.46 -0.65
N TYR A 164 5.81 22.91 0.49
CA TYR A 164 7.20 23.00 0.95
C TYR A 164 8.18 22.43 -0.09
N PHE A 165 7.85 21.28 -0.68
CA PHE A 165 8.69 20.65 -1.69
C PHE A 165 8.89 21.56 -2.91
N LEU A 166 7.81 22.14 -3.42
CA LEU A 166 7.85 23.04 -4.58
C LEU A 166 8.69 24.29 -4.29
N ASP A 167 8.48 24.92 -3.13
CA ASP A 167 9.24 26.08 -2.69
C ASP A 167 10.75 25.79 -2.55
N GLU A 168 11.07 24.60 -2.01
CA GLU A 168 12.45 24.21 -1.79
C GLU A 168 13.17 23.86 -3.10
N VAL A 169 12.49 23.21 -4.04
CA VAL A 169 13.03 22.94 -5.39
C VAL A 169 13.21 24.25 -6.17
N ALA A 170 12.29 25.19 -6.05
CA ALA A 170 12.42 26.52 -6.68
C ALA A 170 13.60 27.31 -6.10
N ARG A 171 13.83 27.22 -4.79
CA ARG A 171 14.93 27.90 -4.09
C ARG A 171 16.27 27.25 -4.36
N THR A 172 16.30 25.94 -4.55
CA THR A 172 17.52 25.13 -4.71
C THR A 172 17.38 24.20 -5.93
N PRO A 173 17.49 24.72 -7.17
CA PRO A 173 17.30 23.91 -8.40
C PRO A 173 18.22 22.71 -8.52
N ASP A 174 19.40 22.74 -7.89
CA ASP A 174 20.37 21.65 -7.89
C ASP A 174 19.79 20.35 -7.28
N LEU A 175 18.73 20.43 -6.46
CA LEU A 175 17.99 19.27 -5.97
C LEU A 175 17.43 18.41 -7.09
N LEU A 176 17.16 18.97 -8.27
CA LEU A 176 16.68 18.23 -9.43
C LEU A 176 17.76 17.29 -10.04
N SER A 177 19.01 17.37 -9.60
CA SER A 177 20.02 16.36 -9.95
C SER A 177 19.71 15.00 -9.34
N ASP A 178 19.03 14.94 -8.19
CA ASP A 178 18.55 13.70 -7.60
C ASP A 178 17.37 13.14 -8.43
N ALA A 179 17.51 11.89 -8.87
CA ALA A 179 16.55 11.24 -9.75
C ALA A 179 15.15 11.07 -9.10
N SER A 180 15.09 10.87 -7.78
CA SER A 180 13.83 10.73 -7.05
C SER A 180 13.11 12.09 -6.94
N ILE A 181 13.83 13.14 -6.62
CA ILE A 181 13.26 14.51 -6.58
C ILE A 181 12.77 14.91 -7.95
N ARG A 182 13.57 14.75 -9.00
CA ARG A 182 13.18 15.08 -10.38
C ARG A 182 11.94 14.30 -10.82
N LYS A 183 11.86 13.02 -10.52
CA LYS A 183 10.68 12.18 -10.81
C LYS A 183 9.40 12.75 -10.20
N TRP A 184 9.45 13.12 -8.94
CA TRP A 184 8.29 13.64 -8.22
C TRP A 184 7.95 15.10 -8.60
N ALA A 185 8.95 15.93 -8.90
CA ALA A 185 8.73 17.27 -9.44
C ALA A 185 7.97 17.23 -10.76
N ASN A 186 8.39 16.34 -11.68
CA ASN A 186 7.70 16.16 -12.97
C ASN A 186 6.24 15.67 -12.78
N ALA A 187 6.00 14.79 -11.82
CA ALA A 187 4.65 14.32 -11.54
C ALA A 187 3.75 15.43 -10.97
N LEU A 188 4.26 16.28 -10.07
CA LEU A 188 3.53 17.45 -9.55
C LEU A 188 3.20 18.47 -10.66
N GLN A 189 4.17 18.77 -11.53
CA GLN A 189 3.93 19.67 -12.65
C GLN A 189 2.82 19.15 -13.58
N ALA A 190 2.76 17.84 -13.81
CA ALA A 190 1.75 17.24 -14.68
C ALA A 190 0.34 17.23 -14.07
N ILE A 191 0.19 17.32 -12.74
CA ILE A 191 -1.13 17.45 -12.08
C ILE A 191 -1.60 18.91 -12.06
N THR A 192 -0.68 19.87 -11.93
CA THR A 192 -1.01 21.30 -11.79
C THR A 192 -1.21 22.03 -13.11
N VAL A 193 -0.86 21.41 -14.25
CA VAL A 193 -1.12 21.97 -15.58
C VAL A 193 -2.46 21.41 -16.08
N PRO A 194 -3.52 22.23 -16.23
CA PRO A 194 -4.80 21.80 -16.81
C PRO A 194 -4.67 21.49 -18.31
#